data_19f02f4b7612ee322b282f9d59eb63c6
#
_entry.id   19f02f4b7612ee322b282f9d59eb63c6
#
_cell.length_a   1.000
_cell.length_b   1.000
_cell.length_c   1.000
_cell.angle_alpha   90.00
_cell.angle_beta   90.00
_cell.angle_gamma   90.00
#
_symmetry.space_group_name_H-M   'P 1'
#
loop_
_entity.id
_entity.type
_entity.pdbx_description
1 polymer ?
#
loop_
_entity_poly.entity_id
_entity_poly.type
_entity_poly.pdbx_seq_one_letter_code
_entity_poly.pdbx_strand_id
1 'polypeptide(L)'
;LSLHDALPIFNSYGMVIMDECHHAASNTSMELLQKINAKYVYGVSATPKRGDSLDRIIYMLLGPLRHRFTALERAKEQGIGHYFVPRYTRVVDTAESKDNINKAYNLISTSKVRNEMLIDDVITCVARKQTPVILTRFKEHAKFLHDALKEKADHVFLLYGDNSDKENAEIRVKLKQIPENESLILVATGQKIGEGFDFPRLDVLMLAAPVSFEGRLEQYVGRLNRDYVGKEAVYVYDYIDSHVRYFDKMYAKRLRTYRKTGFSIWTQELQPKQIINAIFDSVNYTEKFEQDIVESEKMVVISSPDIRQDKIDRFLLLIKKRQEVGVKVTVITTHPEDITYGKSDVCYELIRTMQLVGINVITRTEVEECFAVIDDEIVWHGWMNLLGKADVWDNLMRIRNSQVATELLEIALGCSEERRKSE
;
A
#
# COMPACT_ATOMS: atom_id res chain seq x y z
N LEU A 1 -17.10 -33.66 -10.67
CA LEU A 1 -17.25 -34.24 -11.99
C LEU A 1 -15.89 -34.60 -12.53
N SER A 2 -15.69 -35.85 -12.99
CA SER A 2 -14.45 -36.19 -13.69
C SER A 2 -14.39 -35.46 -15.04
N LEU A 3 -13.19 -35.33 -15.62
CA LEU A 3 -13.03 -34.70 -16.93
C LEU A 3 -13.89 -35.41 -18.00
N HIS A 4 -14.03 -36.71 -17.86
CA HIS A 4 -14.80 -37.56 -18.76
C HIS A 4 -16.32 -37.26 -18.68
N ASP A 5 -16.82 -36.92 -17.52
CA ASP A 5 -18.25 -36.57 -17.30
C ASP A 5 -18.56 -35.13 -17.70
N ALA A 6 -17.60 -34.24 -17.62
CA ALA A 6 -17.76 -32.82 -17.92
C ALA A 6 -17.73 -32.51 -19.43
N LEU A 7 -16.90 -33.21 -20.22
CA LEU A 7 -16.72 -32.96 -21.66
C LEU A 7 -18.00 -33.03 -22.50
N PRO A 8 -18.90 -34.05 -22.35
CA PRO A 8 -20.14 -34.09 -23.11
C PRO A 8 -21.04 -32.90 -22.81
N ILE A 9 -21.02 -32.41 -21.57
CA ILE A 9 -21.80 -31.23 -21.14
C ILE A 9 -21.28 -29.99 -21.87
N PHE A 10 -19.97 -29.72 -21.81
CA PHE A 10 -19.38 -28.55 -22.47
C PHE A 10 -19.55 -28.58 -23.99
N ASN A 11 -19.44 -29.74 -24.60
CA ASN A 11 -19.59 -29.90 -26.06
C ASN A 11 -21.04 -29.73 -26.57
N SER A 12 -22.02 -29.71 -25.66
CA SER A 12 -23.41 -29.41 -26.02
C SER A 12 -23.69 -27.90 -26.14
N TYR A 13 -22.73 -27.04 -25.70
CA TYR A 13 -22.88 -25.60 -25.79
C TYR A 13 -22.05 -24.98 -26.90
N GLY A 14 -22.62 -23.99 -27.59
CA GLY A 14 -21.92 -23.22 -28.63
C GLY A 14 -20.93 -22.18 -28.05
N MET A 15 -21.05 -21.84 -26.76
CA MET A 15 -20.19 -20.89 -26.08
C MET A 15 -19.83 -21.41 -24.70
N VAL A 16 -18.56 -21.30 -24.32
CA VAL A 16 -18.02 -21.60 -22.99
C VAL A 16 -17.29 -20.36 -22.47
N ILE A 17 -17.59 -19.95 -21.25
CA ILE A 17 -16.94 -18.84 -20.57
C ILE A 17 -16.25 -19.41 -19.32
N MET A 18 -14.94 -19.23 -19.23
CA MET A 18 -14.15 -19.61 -18.05
C MET A 18 -13.94 -18.38 -17.17
N ASP A 19 -14.57 -18.38 -16.00
CA ASP A 19 -14.29 -17.38 -14.96
C ASP A 19 -12.96 -17.70 -14.28
N GLU A 20 -12.31 -16.67 -13.76
CA GLU A 20 -10.96 -16.73 -13.18
C GLU A 20 -9.96 -17.48 -14.10
N CYS A 21 -9.95 -17.09 -15.36
CA CYS A 21 -9.18 -17.77 -16.41
C CYS A 21 -7.67 -17.82 -16.17
N HIS A 22 -7.16 -17.16 -15.13
CA HIS A 22 -5.79 -17.34 -14.67
C HIS A 22 -5.51 -18.79 -14.18
N HIS A 23 -6.56 -19.57 -13.88
CA HIS A 23 -6.46 -21.01 -13.61
C HIS A 23 -6.41 -21.89 -14.86
N ALA A 24 -6.59 -21.33 -16.06
CA ALA A 24 -6.54 -22.09 -17.31
C ALA A 24 -5.21 -22.84 -17.53
N ALA A 25 -4.12 -22.35 -16.95
CA ALA A 25 -2.81 -22.99 -17.01
C ALA A 25 -2.62 -24.17 -16.01
N SER A 26 -3.65 -24.54 -15.23
CA SER A 26 -3.63 -25.77 -14.44
C SER A 26 -3.80 -27.00 -15.33
N ASN A 27 -3.17 -28.13 -14.98
CA ASN A 27 -3.20 -29.34 -15.79
C ASN A 27 -4.63 -29.76 -16.16
N THR A 28 -5.56 -29.78 -15.19
CA THR A 28 -6.95 -30.17 -15.41
C THR A 28 -7.70 -29.22 -16.33
N SER A 29 -7.54 -27.89 -16.10
CA SER A 29 -8.19 -26.88 -16.95
C SER A 29 -7.64 -26.87 -18.37
N MET A 30 -6.34 -27.04 -18.51
CA MET A 30 -5.66 -27.08 -19.80
C MET A 30 -6.16 -28.29 -20.62
N GLU A 31 -6.20 -29.48 -20.00
CA GLU A 31 -6.72 -30.67 -20.65
C GLU A 31 -8.19 -30.55 -21.06
N LEU A 32 -9.02 -29.94 -20.22
CA LEU A 32 -10.42 -29.67 -20.53
C LEU A 32 -10.55 -28.72 -21.73
N LEU A 33 -9.86 -27.57 -21.68
CA LEU A 33 -9.95 -26.53 -22.73
C LEU A 33 -9.46 -27.02 -24.09
N GLN A 34 -8.47 -27.92 -24.15
CA GLN A 34 -7.99 -28.54 -25.38
C GLN A 34 -9.00 -29.51 -26.03
N LYS A 35 -9.92 -30.05 -25.24
CA LYS A 35 -10.92 -31.03 -25.68
C LYS A 35 -12.31 -30.43 -25.92
N ILE A 36 -12.53 -29.16 -25.52
CA ILE A 36 -13.81 -28.48 -25.75
C ILE A 36 -13.98 -28.18 -27.25
N ASN A 37 -15.15 -28.54 -27.77
CA ASN A 37 -15.52 -28.30 -29.18
C ASN A 37 -16.61 -27.21 -29.30
N ALA A 38 -16.56 -26.18 -28.46
CA ALA A 38 -17.44 -25.02 -28.52
C ALA A 38 -16.98 -24.03 -29.60
N LYS A 39 -17.93 -23.40 -30.31
CA LYS A 39 -17.62 -22.38 -31.34
C LYS A 39 -16.93 -21.16 -30.75
N TYR A 40 -17.25 -20.80 -29.51
CA TYR A 40 -16.68 -19.64 -28.79
C TYR A 40 -16.20 -20.07 -27.42
N VAL A 41 -14.93 -19.76 -27.10
CA VAL A 41 -14.37 -20.00 -25.78
C VAL A 41 -13.75 -18.68 -25.30
N TYR A 42 -14.24 -18.15 -24.19
CA TYR A 42 -13.77 -16.91 -23.60
C TYR A 42 -13.25 -17.13 -22.17
N GLY A 43 -12.20 -16.43 -21.83
CA GLY A 43 -11.75 -16.31 -20.46
C GLY A 43 -12.05 -14.93 -19.90
N VAL A 44 -12.52 -14.86 -18.66
CA VAL A 44 -12.65 -13.63 -17.87
C VAL A 44 -11.81 -13.75 -16.61
N SER A 45 -11.17 -12.69 -16.20
CA SER A 45 -10.40 -12.64 -14.95
C SER A 45 -10.15 -11.19 -14.55
N ALA A 46 -10.22 -10.91 -13.25
CA ALA A 46 -9.79 -9.63 -12.69
C ALA A 46 -8.26 -9.47 -12.79
N THR A 47 -7.52 -10.56 -12.78
CA THR A 47 -6.05 -10.59 -12.74
C THR A 47 -5.48 -11.61 -13.73
N PRO A 48 -5.40 -11.27 -15.03
CA PRO A 48 -4.94 -12.22 -16.05
C PRO A 48 -3.42 -12.54 -15.95
N LYS A 49 -2.66 -11.75 -15.20
CA LYS A 49 -1.23 -11.99 -15.00
C LYS A 49 -1.00 -12.98 -13.85
N ARG A 50 -0.08 -13.91 -14.07
CA ARG A 50 0.39 -14.89 -13.07
C ARG A 50 1.81 -14.55 -12.61
N GLY A 51 2.09 -14.82 -11.34
CA GLY A 51 3.44 -14.62 -10.79
C GLY A 51 4.49 -15.66 -11.25
N ASP A 52 4.03 -16.75 -11.88
CA ASP A 52 4.86 -17.87 -12.36
C ASP A 52 5.15 -17.80 -13.88
N SER A 53 4.80 -16.69 -14.55
CA SER A 53 5.00 -16.48 -15.99
C SER A 53 4.25 -17.46 -16.90
N LEU A 54 3.26 -18.20 -16.39
CA LEU A 54 2.41 -19.10 -17.17
C LEU A 54 1.24 -18.39 -17.87
N ASP A 55 1.19 -17.08 -17.84
CA ASP A 55 0.21 -16.25 -18.55
C ASP A 55 0.22 -16.49 -20.07
N ARG A 56 1.36 -16.86 -20.66
CA ARG A 56 1.45 -17.26 -22.07
C ARG A 56 0.53 -18.45 -22.42
N ILE A 57 0.41 -19.42 -21.52
CA ILE A 57 -0.46 -20.59 -21.71
C ILE A 57 -1.93 -20.14 -21.76
N ILE A 58 -2.33 -19.18 -20.94
CA ILE A 58 -3.69 -18.64 -20.94
C ILE A 58 -4.02 -18.06 -22.32
N TYR A 59 -3.11 -17.25 -22.89
CA TYR A 59 -3.30 -16.67 -24.23
C TYR A 59 -3.27 -17.71 -25.35
N MET A 60 -2.51 -18.81 -25.19
CA MET A 60 -2.51 -19.91 -26.16
C MET A 60 -3.84 -20.69 -26.15
N LEU A 61 -4.48 -20.84 -24.99
CA LEU A 61 -5.72 -21.62 -24.84
C LEU A 61 -6.98 -20.79 -25.13
N LEU A 62 -7.00 -19.53 -24.72
CA LEU A 62 -8.18 -18.67 -24.74
C LEU A 62 -8.09 -17.51 -25.75
N GLY A 63 -6.93 -17.35 -26.39
CA GLY A 63 -6.68 -16.26 -27.34
C GLY A 63 -6.22 -14.95 -26.67
N PRO A 64 -5.97 -13.91 -27.48
CA PRO A 64 -5.45 -12.63 -26.99
C PRO A 64 -6.49 -11.87 -26.18
N LEU A 65 -5.99 -10.96 -25.31
CA LEU A 65 -6.84 -10.04 -24.56
C LEU A 65 -7.67 -9.18 -25.53
N ARG A 66 -8.98 -9.31 -25.48
CA ARG A 66 -9.94 -8.63 -26.37
C ARG A 66 -10.47 -7.34 -25.79
N HIS A 67 -10.72 -7.35 -24.48
CA HIS A 67 -11.26 -6.20 -23.76
C HIS A 67 -10.62 -6.13 -22.38
N ARG A 68 -10.36 -4.93 -21.91
CA ARG A 68 -9.90 -4.65 -20.56
C ARG A 68 -10.75 -3.54 -19.97
N PHE A 69 -11.37 -3.85 -18.84
CA PHE A 69 -12.10 -2.88 -18.05
C PHE A 69 -11.32 -2.63 -16.77
N THR A 70 -10.80 -1.43 -16.62
CA THR A 70 -9.92 -1.08 -15.50
C THR A 70 -10.74 -0.68 -14.26
N ALA A 71 -10.16 -0.85 -13.07
CA ALA A 71 -10.78 -0.37 -11.83
C ALA A 71 -11.05 1.15 -11.87
N LEU A 72 -10.19 1.91 -12.56
CA LEU A 72 -10.36 3.35 -12.76
C LEU A 72 -11.58 3.69 -13.64
N GLU A 73 -11.77 2.97 -14.74
CA GLU A 73 -12.94 3.15 -15.61
C GLU A 73 -14.22 2.83 -14.85
N ARG A 74 -14.21 1.73 -14.10
CA ARG A 74 -15.34 1.35 -13.25
C ARG A 74 -15.67 2.39 -12.20
N ALA A 75 -14.67 2.90 -11.48
CA ALA A 75 -14.86 3.95 -10.48
C ALA A 75 -15.48 5.22 -11.08
N LYS A 76 -15.02 5.63 -12.28
CA LYS A 76 -15.58 6.77 -13.01
C LYS A 76 -17.04 6.56 -13.42
N GLU A 77 -17.39 5.36 -13.89
CA GLU A 77 -18.77 5.04 -14.27
C GLU A 77 -19.71 4.99 -13.06
N GLN A 78 -19.23 4.50 -11.91
CA GLN A 78 -20.02 4.40 -10.69
C GLN A 78 -20.09 5.72 -9.90
N GLY A 79 -19.21 6.69 -10.20
CA GLY A 79 -19.11 7.93 -9.42
C GLY A 79 -18.59 7.75 -7.99
N ILE A 80 -18.01 6.57 -7.66
CA ILE A 80 -17.49 6.25 -6.32
C ILE A 80 -16.05 6.77 -6.20
N GLY A 81 -15.79 7.59 -5.17
CA GLY A 81 -14.45 8.06 -4.85
C GLY A 81 -13.56 6.92 -4.33
N HIS A 82 -12.31 6.84 -4.79
CA HIS A 82 -11.33 5.88 -4.29
C HIS A 82 -10.25 6.62 -3.52
N TYR A 83 -10.13 6.33 -2.23
CA TYR A 83 -9.17 6.99 -1.37
C TYR A 83 -8.28 5.99 -0.65
N PHE A 84 -6.97 6.25 -0.61
CA PHE A 84 -6.11 5.55 0.32
C PHE A 84 -5.65 6.49 1.45
N VAL A 85 -5.61 5.95 2.66
CA VAL A 85 -5.27 6.66 3.90
C VAL A 85 -3.93 6.10 4.38
N PRO A 86 -2.82 6.82 4.17
CA PRO A 86 -1.51 6.38 4.66
C PRO A 86 -1.43 6.53 6.18
N ARG A 87 -1.01 5.48 6.88
CA ARG A 87 -0.78 5.45 8.32
C ARG A 87 0.63 4.96 8.61
N TYR A 88 1.53 5.84 8.98
CA TYR A 88 2.92 5.50 9.29
C TYR A 88 3.01 4.90 10.69
N THR A 89 3.65 3.74 10.78
CA THR A 89 3.84 3.03 12.06
C THR A 89 5.26 3.23 12.60
N ARG A 90 5.43 3.06 13.90
CA ARG A 90 6.73 3.19 14.59
C ARG A 90 7.41 1.83 14.82
N VAL A 91 7.02 0.80 14.06
CA VAL A 91 7.62 -0.53 14.20
C VAL A 91 8.96 -0.56 13.49
N VAL A 92 10.00 -0.97 14.19
CA VAL A 92 11.37 -1.06 13.67
C VAL A 92 11.82 -2.52 13.63
N ASP A 93 12.57 -2.89 12.61
CA ASP A 93 13.13 -4.24 12.47
C ASP A 93 13.98 -4.67 13.67
N THR A 94 13.79 -5.92 14.06
CA THR A 94 14.70 -6.62 14.97
C THR A 94 15.68 -7.48 14.17
N ALA A 95 16.75 -7.96 14.81
CA ALA A 95 17.70 -8.88 14.17
C ALA A 95 17.00 -10.11 13.54
N GLU A 96 15.95 -10.63 14.19
CA GLU A 96 15.20 -11.79 13.70
C GLU A 96 14.26 -11.47 12.55
N SER A 97 13.66 -10.27 12.52
CA SER A 97 12.71 -9.86 11.48
C SER A 97 13.41 -9.48 10.19
N LYS A 98 14.65 -9.00 10.23
CA LYS A 98 15.47 -8.67 9.05
C LYS A 98 15.70 -9.89 8.14
N ASP A 99 15.84 -11.08 8.72
CA ASP A 99 16.19 -12.31 7.97
C ASP A 99 14.99 -13.20 7.66
N ASN A 100 13.82 -12.96 8.28
CA ASN A 100 12.66 -13.82 8.14
C ASN A 100 11.35 -13.05 8.05
N ILE A 101 10.70 -13.13 6.90
CA ILE A 101 9.43 -12.44 6.64
C ILE A 101 8.30 -12.86 7.60
N ASN A 102 8.27 -14.10 8.08
CA ASN A 102 7.25 -14.52 9.04
C ASN A 102 7.49 -13.90 10.42
N LYS A 103 8.77 -13.72 10.81
CA LYS A 103 9.14 -12.97 12.01
C LYS A 103 8.78 -11.49 11.87
N ALA A 104 8.99 -10.89 10.69
CA ALA A 104 8.55 -9.53 10.41
C ALA A 104 7.01 -9.38 10.53
N TYR A 105 6.23 -10.30 9.98
CA TYR A 105 4.77 -10.29 10.17
C TYR A 105 4.37 -10.49 11.64
N ASN A 106 5.07 -11.34 12.39
CA ASN A 106 4.82 -11.52 13.82
C ASN A 106 5.10 -10.22 14.58
N LEU A 107 6.22 -9.54 14.28
CA LEU A 107 6.61 -8.27 14.87
C LEU A 107 5.48 -7.22 14.76
N ILE A 108 4.95 -6.99 13.56
CA ILE A 108 3.89 -6.01 13.35
C ILE A 108 2.55 -6.43 13.97
N SER A 109 2.23 -7.72 13.99
CA SER A 109 0.97 -8.23 14.55
C SER A 109 0.94 -8.19 16.09
N THR A 110 2.10 -8.23 16.74
CA THR A 110 2.24 -8.15 18.21
C THR A 110 2.57 -6.75 18.72
N SER A 111 2.85 -5.79 17.83
CA SER A 111 3.14 -4.41 18.22
C SER A 111 1.93 -3.73 18.85
N LYS A 112 2.05 -3.37 20.13
CA LYS A 112 0.98 -2.73 20.89
C LYS A 112 0.58 -1.38 20.27
N VAL A 113 1.55 -0.50 20.05
CA VAL A 113 1.31 0.85 19.49
C VAL A 113 0.66 0.79 18.12
N ARG A 114 1.10 -0.13 17.24
CA ARG A 114 0.50 -0.32 15.92
C ARG A 114 -0.94 -0.82 16.00
N ASN A 115 -1.21 -1.74 16.90
CA ASN A 115 -2.57 -2.28 17.09
C ASN A 115 -3.50 -1.24 17.73
N GLU A 116 -3.03 -0.41 18.66
CA GLU A 116 -3.78 0.72 19.21
C GLU A 116 -4.16 1.71 18.09
N MET A 117 -3.20 2.12 17.23
CA MET A 117 -3.47 2.97 16.06
C MET A 117 -4.55 2.38 15.16
N LEU A 118 -4.46 1.08 14.86
CA LEU A 118 -5.44 0.39 14.03
C LEU A 118 -6.84 0.38 14.67
N ILE A 119 -6.92 0.08 15.95
CA ILE A 119 -8.19 0.06 16.70
C ILE A 119 -8.82 1.46 16.73
N ASP A 120 -8.04 2.51 16.95
CA ASP A 120 -8.53 3.90 16.96
C ASP A 120 -9.05 4.32 15.58
N ASP A 121 -8.37 3.92 14.51
CA ASP A 121 -8.84 4.15 13.13
C ASP A 121 -10.16 3.42 12.86
N VAL A 122 -10.32 2.18 13.32
CA VAL A 122 -11.59 1.42 13.22
C VAL A 122 -12.71 2.14 13.93
N ILE A 123 -12.49 2.57 15.19
CA ILE A 123 -13.49 3.29 15.97
C ILE A 123 -13.88 4.59 15.26
N THR A 124 -12.91 5.31 14.70
CA THR A 124 -13.16 6.54 13.92
C THR A 124 -14.02 6.26 12.70
N CYS A 125 -13.76 5.17 11.96
CA CYS A 125 -14.59 4.77 10.81
C CYS A 125 -16.01 4.43 11.22
N VAL A 126 -16.20 3.68 12.29
CA VAL A 126 -17.53 3.35 12.83
C VAL A 126 -18.30 4.61 13.24
N ALA A 127 -17.63 5.56 13.91
CA ALA A 127 -18.24 6.85 14.29
C ALA A 127 -18.69 7.67 13.06
N ARG A 128 -18.03 7.48 11.90
CA ARG A 128 -18.40 8.06 10.60
C ARG A 128 -19.47 7.26 9.84
N LYS A 129 -20.06 6.24 10.46
CA LYS A 129 -21.03 5.31 9.86
C LYS A 129 -20.47 4.50 8.69
N GLN A 130 -19.16 4.30 8.66
CA GLN A 130 -18.47 3.46 7.69
C GLN A 130 -18.46 2.02 8.17
N THR A 131 -18.31 1.08 7.23
CA THR A 131 -18.31 -0.36 7.50
C THR A 131 -16.92 -0.95 7.21
N PRO A 132 -16.01 -1.00 8.20
CA PRO A 132 -14.66 -1.46 7.99
C PRO A 132 -14.54 -2.98 7.92
N VAL A 133 -13.67 -3.44 7.00
CA VAL A 133 -13.10 -4.79 7.00
C VAL A 133 -11.61 -4.73 7.29
N ILE A 134 -11.18 -5.49 8.28
CA ILE A 134 -9.79 -5.57 8.73
C ILE A 134 -9.17 -6.86 8.19
N LEU A 135 -8.15 -6.74 7.34
CA LEU A 135 -7.42 -7.88 6.80
C LEU A 135 -6.11 -8.11 7.53
N THR A 136 -5.99 -9.26 8.15
CA THR A 136 -4.76 -9.72 8.78
C THR A 136 -4.27 -11.04 8.21
N ARG A 137 -3.02 -11.42 8.53
CA ARG A 137 -2.40 -12.68 8.07
C ARG A 137 -2.59 -13.81 9.07
N PHE A 138 -2.48 -13.53 10.37
CA PHE A 138 -2.46 -14.53 11.41
C PHE A 138 -3.81 -14.67 12.11
N LYS A 139 -4.20 -15.89 12.41
CA LYS A 139 -5.42 -16.22 13.14
C LYS A 139 -5.45 -15.59 14.53
N GLU A 140 -4.32 -15.64 15.24
CA GLU A 140 -4.20 -15.07 16.58
C GLU A 140 -4.37 -13.55 16.57
N HIS A 141 -3.80 -12.87 15.57
CA HIS A 141 -4.00 -11.44 15.40
C HIS A 141 -5.45 -11.11 15.05
N ALA A 142 -6.11 -11.93 14.24
CA ALA A 142 -7.53 -11.75 13.93
C ALA A 142 -8.41 -11.90 15.17
N LYS A 143 -8.15 -12.89 16.03
CA LYS A 143 -8.84 -13.07 17.31
C LYS A 143 -8.59 -11.90 18.25
N PHE A 144 -7.34 -11.49 18.39
CA PHE A 144 -6.98 -10.33 19.22
C PHE A 144 -7.75 -9.07 18.80
N LEU A 145 -7.75 -8.74 17.50
CA LEU A 145 -8.47 -7.58 16.99
C LEU A 145 -9.98 -7.69 17.16
N HIS A 146 -10.54 -8.88 16.93
CA HIS A 146 -11.97 -9.14 17.15
C HIS A 146 -12.35 -8.90 18.61
N ASP A 147 -11.58 -9.44 19.57
CA ASP A 147 -11.87 -9.31 21.00
C ASP A 147 -11.71 -7.86 21.49
N ALA A 148 -10.70 -7.13 20.97
CA ALA A 148 -10.49 -5.73 21.28
C ALA A 148 -11.61 -4.81 20.73
N LEU A 149 -12.25 -5.21 19.64
CA LEU A 149 -13.29 -4.43 18.97
C LEU A 149 -14.73 -4.86 19.33
N LYS A 150 -14.91 -5.94 20.07
CA LYS A 150 -16.20 -6.59 20.34
C LYS A 150 -17.27 -5.65 20.88
N GLU A 151 -16.88 -4.63 21.66
CA GLU A 151 -17.80 -3.65 22.27
C GLU A 151 -17.76 -2.28 21.56
N LYS A 152 -17.13 -2.19 20.39
CA LYS A 152 -16.93 -0.93 19.66
C LYS A 152 -17.92 -0.74 18.50
N ALA A 153 -18.75 -1.73 18.22
CA ALA A 153 -19.82 -1.68 17.24
C ALA A 153 -20.97 -2.61 17.66
N ASP A 154 -22.16 -2.42 17.09
CA ASP A 154 -23.32 -3.25 17.35
C ASP A 154 -23.06 -4.70 16.92
N HIS A 155 -22.30 -4.88 15.84
CA HIS A 155 -21.92 -6.18 15.32
C HIS A 155 -20.43 -6.25 14.98
N VAL A 156 -19.76 -7.28 15.48
CA VAL A 156 -18.37 -7.59 15.14
C VAL A 156 -18.26 -9.07 14.73
N PHE A 157 -17.82 -9.34 13.52
CA PHE A 157 -17.68 -10.69 12.99
C PHE A 157 -16.23 -11.07 12.73
N LEU A 158 -15.93 -12.34 12.91
CA LEU A 158 -14.61 -12.92 12.66
C LEU A 158 -14.70 -14.01 11.60
N LEU A 159 -14.04 -13.78 10.45
CA LEU A 159 -13.89 -14.74 9.36
C LEU A 159 -12.44 -15.20 9.24
N TYR A 160 -12.16 -16.43 9.67
CA TYR A 160 -10.79 -16.97 9.63
C TYR A 160 -10.75 -18.46 9.27
N GLY A 161 -9.53 -19.02 9.14
CA GLY A 161 -9.34 -20.35 8.56
C GLY A 161 -9.96 -21.52 9.34
N ASP A 162 -10.18 -21.37 10.67
CA ASP A 162 -10.71 -22.45 11.51
C ASP A 162 -12.25 -22.52 11.50
N ASN A 163 -12.92 -21.50 10.97
CA ASN A 163 -14.36 -21.58 10.78
C ASN A 163 -14.69 -22.67 9.75
N SER A 164 -15.62 -23.54 10.09
CA SER A 164 -16.20 -24.50 9.15
C SER A 164 -16.96 -23.76 8.03
N ASP A 165 -17.20 -24.44 6.93
CA ASP A 165 -17.99 -23.87 5.83
C ASP A 165 -19.41 -23.53 6.27
N LYS A 166 -19.96 -24.29 7.22
CA LYS A 166 -21.29 -24.05 7.83
C LYS A 166 -21.28 -22.75 8.64
N GLU A 167 -20.31 -22.54 9.51
CA GLU A 167 -20.14 -21.29 10.28
C GLU A 167 -19.95 -20.08 9.38
N ASN A 168 -19.13 -20.20 8.33
CA ASN A 168 -18.95 -19.15 7.35
C ASN A 168 -20.25 -18.82 6.60
N ALA A 169 -21.07 -19.84 6.26
CA ALA A 169 -22.36 -19.64 5.63
C ALA A 169 -23.36 -18.94 6.60
N GLU A 170 -23.38 -19.33 7.86
CA GLU A 170 -24.20 -18.69 8.89
C GLU A 170 -23.82 -17.22 9.09
N ILE A 171 -22.51 -16.90 9.16
CA ILE A 171 -22.02 -15.51 9.24
C ILE A 171 -22.50 -14.71 8.03
N ARG A 172 -22.40 -15.25 6.81
CA ARG A 172 -22.87 -14.58 5.60
C ARG A 172 -24.38 -14.30 5.61
N VAL A 173 -25.17 -15.21 6.15
CA VAL A 173 -26.61 -15.00 6.31
C VAL A 173 -26.89 -13.90 7.33
N LYS A 174 -26.22 -13.93 8.50
CA LYS A 174 -26.35 -12.90 9.53
C LYS A 174 -25.96 -11.52 9.00
N LEU A 175 -24.83 -11.39 8.27
CA LEU A 175 -24.39 -10.13 7.69
C LEU A 175 -25.46 -9.48 6.80
N LYS A 176 -26.21 -10.27 6.02
CA LYS A 176 -27.27 -9.77 5.14
C LYS A 176 -28.54 -9.32 5.89
N GLN A 177 -28.70 -9.71 7.15
CA GLN A 177 -29.86 -9.38 7.97
C GLN A 177 -29.65 -8.17 8.87
N ILE A 178 -28.41 -7.62 8.93
CA ILE A 178 -28.09 -6.48 9.78
C ILE A 178 -28.74 -5.21 9.21
N PRO A 179 -29.52 -4.48 10.02
CA PRO A 179 -30.10 -3.20 9.62
C PRO A 179 -29.03 -2.17 9.22
N GLU A 180 -29.38 -1.28 8.30
CA GLU A 180 -28.44 -0.26 7.81
C GLU A 180 -28.00 0.75 8.87
N ASN A 181 -28.83 0.98 9.86
CA ASN A 181 -28.56 1.91 10.97
C ASN A 181 -27.68 1.33 12.08
N GLU A 182 -27.42 0.01 12.07
CA GLU A 182 -26.54 -0.64 13.03
C GLU A 182 -25.10 -0.70 12.51
N SER A 183 -24.15 -0.45 13.40
CA SER A 183 -22.72 -0.45 13.06
C SER A 183 -22.15 -1.86 12.94
N LEU A 184 -21.19 -2.04 12.02
CA LEU A 184 -20.63 -3.34 11.72
C LEU A 184 -19.12 -3.27 11.52
N ILE A 185 -18.40 -4.19 12.12
CA ILE A 185 -16.97 -4.43 11.90
C ILE A 185 -16.77 -5.88 11.43
N LEU A 186 -15.96 -6.07 10.40
CA LEU A 186 -15.57 -7.40 9.93
C LEU A 186 -14.05 -7.57 10.10
N VAL A 187 -13.63 -8.58 10.86
CA VAL A 187 -12.24 -8.98 10.98
C VAL A 187 -12.03 -10.28 10.21
N ALA A 188 -11.03 -10.33 9.34
CA ALA A 188 -10.84 -11.51 8.51
C ALA A 188 -9.37 -11.82 8.21
N THR A 189 -9.08 -13.10 7.98
CA THR A 189 -7.84 -13.49 7.31
C THR A 189 -8.01 -13.42 5.80
N GLY A 190 -6.96 -12.97 5.08
CA GLY A 190 -7.06 -12.61 3.66
C GLY A 190 -7.57 -13.72 2.72
N GLN A 191 -7.42 -15.00 3.09
CA GLN A 191 -7.94 -16.12 2.29
C GLN A 191 -9.48 -16.17 2.26
N LYS A 192 -10.15 -15.74 3.32
CA LYS A 192 -11.63 -15.85 3.46
C LYS A 192 -12.38 -14.72 2.76
N ILE A 193 -11.71 -13.60 2.47
CA ILE A 193 -12.30 -12.47 1.70
C ILE A 193 -11.92 -12.54 0.22
N GLY A 194 -10.86 -13.31 -0.15
CA GLY A 194 -10.36 -13.38 -1.53
C GLY A 194 -11.34 -14.01 -2.51
N GLU A 195 -11.98 -15.12 -2.20
CA GLU A 195 -12.85 -15.85 -3.11
C GLU A 195 -14.25 -16.03 -2.52
N GLY A 196 -15.28 -15.75 -3.32
CA GLY A 196 -16.67 -16.00 -2.97
C GLY A 196 -17.27 -15.17 -1.83
N PHE A 197 -16.57 -14.14 -1.33
CA PHE A 197 -17.12 -13.21 -0.35
C PHE A 197 -17.72 -11.99 -1.06
N ASP A 198 -19.02 -11.76 -0.88
CA ASP A 198 -19.74 -10.64 -1.46
C ASP A 198 -20.62 -9.98 -0.38
N PHE A 199 -20.20 -8.78 0.03
CA PHE A 199 -20.93 -7.96 0.98
C PHE A 199 -20.82 -6.49 0.58
N PRO A 200 -21.77 -5.95 -0.20
CA PRO A 200 -21.70 -4.64 -0.83
C PRO A 200 -21.59 -3.46 0.12
N ARG A 201 -22.05 -3.59 1.37
CA ARG A 201 -22.03 -2.55 2.39
C ARG A 201 -20.61 -2.12 2.80
N LEU A 202 -19.58 -2.99 2.62
CA LEU A 202 -18.19 -2.66 2.98
C LEU A 202 -17.68 -1.45 2.16
N ASP A 203 -17.16 -0.45 2.84
CA ASP A 203 -16.61 0.77 2.25
C ASP A 203 -15.19 1.11 2.73
N VAL A 204 -14.71 0.46 3.80
CA VAL A 204 -13.35 0.64 4.32
C VAL A 204 -12.60 -0.69 4.35
N LEU A 205 -11.40 -0.70 3.79
CA LEU A 205 -10.42 -1.79 3.89
C LEU A 205 -9.25 -1.36 4.76
N MET A 206 -8.97 -2.10 5.82
CA MET A 206 -7.81 -1.88 6.68
C MET A 206 -6.77 -2.99 6.47
N LEU A 207 -5.62 -2.65 5.93
CA LEU A 207 -4.53 -3.59 5.69
C LEU A 207 -3.70 -3.81 6.96
N ALA A 208 -4.26 -4.51 7.94
CA ALA A 208 -3.56 -4.84 9.18
C ALA A 208 -2.32 -5.72 8.95
N ALA A 209 -2.27 -6.46 7.84
CA ALA A 209 -1.08 -7.12 7.35
C ALA A 209 -0.76 -6.64 5.92
N PRO A 210 0.47 -6.17 5.65
CA PRO A 210 0.88 -5.73 4.33
C PRO A 210 0.75 -6.83 3.28
N VAL A 211 0.25 -6.48 2.11
CA VAL A 211 0.18 -7.36 0.93
C VAL A 211 1.13 -6.86 -0.15
N SER A 212 1.81 -7.77 -0.84
CA SER A 212 2.80 -7.41 -1.87
C SER A 212 2.32 -7.64 -3.30
N PHE A 213 1.25 -8.43 -3.48
CA PHE A 213 0.77 -8.83 -4.79
C PHE A 213 -0.31 -7.88 -5.29
N GLU A 214 -0.08 -7.20 -6.42
CA GLU A 214 -1.02 -6.26 -7.03
C GLU A 214 -2.43 -6.86 -7.18
N GLY A 215 -2.53 -8.07 -7.72
CA GLY A 215 -3.80 -8.74 -7.93
C GLY A 215 -4.61 -8.98 -6.66
N ARG A 216 -3.97 -9.22 -5.50
CA ARG A 216 -4.70 -9.36 -4.23
C ARG A 216 -5.30 -8.05 -3.77
N LEU A 217 -4.57 -6.95 -3.87
CA LEU A 217 -5.09 -5.64 -3.54
C LEU A 217 -6.25 -5.26 -4.48
N GLU A 218 -6.10 -5.48 -5.79
CA GLU A 218 -7.15 -5.25 -6.77
C GLU A 218 -8.40 -6.11 -6.48
N GLN A 219 -8.25 -7.38 -6.06
CA GLN A 219 -9.35 -8.25 -5.65
C GLN A 219 -10.07 -7.72 -4.40
N TYR A 220 -9.33 -7.32 -3.36
CA TYR A 220 -9.94 -6.78 -2.13
C TYR A 220 -10.68 -5.48 -2.41
N VAL A 221 -10.06 -4.56 -3.14
CA VAL A 221 -10.69 -3.30 -3.58
C VAL A 221 -11.91 -3.57 -4.46
N GLY A 222 -11.83 -4.55 -5.37
CA GLY A 222 -12.95 -4.96 -6.21
C GLY A 222 -14.17 -5.46 -5.42
N ARG A 223 -13.96 -6.01 -4.21
CA ARG A 223 -15.07 -6.40 -3.30
C ARG A 223 -15.73 -5.19 -2.64
N LEU A 224 -14.94 -4.14 -2.37
CA LEU A 224 -15.50 -2.91 -1.84
C LEU A 224 -16.23 -2.11 -2.92
N ASN A 225 -15.84 -2.23 -4.18
CA ASN A 225 -16.44 -1.53 -5.33
C ASN A 225 -17.78 -2.14 -5.79
N ARG A 226 -18.52 -2.75 -4.87
CA ARG A 226 -19.89 -3.19 -5.13
C ARG A 226 -20.86 -2.04 -4.92
N ASP A 227 -21.84 -1.97 -5.82
CA ASP A 227 -22.89 -0.95 -5.73
C ASP A 227 -23.69 -1.17 -4.44
N TYR A 228 -23.81 -0.11 -3.67
CA TYR A 228 -24.60 -0.08 -2.44
C TYR A 228 -25.22 1.31 -2.28
N VAL A 229 -26.48 1.37 -1.89
CA VAL A 229 -27.21 2.63 -1.74
C VAL A 229 -26.49 3.52 -0.72
N GLY A 230 -26.19 4.76 -1.10
CA GLY A 230 -25.51 5.71 -0.22
C GLY A 230 -23.99 5.57 -0.11
N LYS A 231 -23.36 4.63 -0.83
CA LYS A 231 -21.90 4.54 -0.88
C LYS A 231 -21.32 5.58 -1.84
N GLU A 232 -20.64 6.58 -1.30
CA GLU A 232 -20.00 7.65 -2.06
C GLU A 232 -18.51 7.40 -2.32
N ALA A 233 -17.85 6.64 -1.45
CA ALA A 233 -16.42 6.39 -1.52
C ALA A 233 -16.01 5.05 -0.92
N VAL A 234 -14.81 4.60 -1.33
CA VAL A 234 -14.09 3.46 -0.77
C VAL A 234 -12.76 3.94 -0.22
N TYR A 235 -12.44 3.52 1.00
CA TYR A 235 -11.21 3.90 1.69
C TYR A 235 -10.32 2.69 1.94
N VAL A 236 -9.03 2.83 1.69
CA VAL A 236 -8.02 1.81 2.04
C VAL A 236 -7.05 2.42 3.05
N TYR A 237 -7.12 1.97 4.30
CA TYR A 237 -6.12 2.31 5.32
C TYR A 237 -4.91 1.41 5.15
N ASP A 238 -3.80 2.00 4.78
CA ASP A 238 -2.53 1.31 4.56
C ASP A 238 -1.55 1.66 5.69
N TYR A 239 -1.28 0.68 6.55
CA TYR A 239 -0.32 0.81 7.64
C TYR A 239 1.08 0.59 7.10
N ILE A 240 1.83 1.69 6.99
CA ILE A 240 3.14 1.76 6.34
C ILE A 240 4.20 1.50 7.40
N ASP A 241 4.71 0.26 7.40
CA ASP A 241 5.78 -0.18 8.30
C ASP A 241 7.13 0.03 7.58
N SER A 242 7.53 1.28 7.35
CA SER A 242 8.70 1.66 6.53
C SER A 242 10.03 1.22 7.12
N HIS A 243 10.13 1.15 8.46
CA HIS A 243 11.31 0.67 9.16
C HIS A 243 11.41 -0.86 9.26
N VAL A 244 10.54 -1.58 8.54
CA VAL A 244 10.60 -3.03 8.39
C VAL A 244 10.89 -3.39 6.94
N ARG A 245 12.12 -3.78 6.65
CA ARG A 245 12.71 -3.99 5.32
C ARG A 245 11.81 -4.72 4.33
N TYR A 246 11.13 -5.78 4.76
CA TYR A 246 10.22 -6.52 3.89
C TYR A 246 8.98 -5.71 3.51
N PHE A 247 8.45 -4.91 4.42
CA PHE A 247 7.19 -4.21 4.25
C PHE A 247 7.34 -2.90 3.52
N ASP A 248 8.48 -2.25 3.62
CA ASP A 248 8.83 -1.10 2.82
C ASP A 248 8.83 -1.47 1.32
N LYS A 249 9.49 -2.58 0.93
CA LYS A 249 9.42 -3.12 -0.45
C LYS A 249 8.00 -3.46 -0.91
N MET A 250 7.15 -3.95 -0.02
CA MET A 250 5.75 -4.23 -0.33
C MET A 250 4.95 -2.94 -0.49
N TYR A 251 5.24 -1.92 0.32
CA TYR A 251 4.60 -0.61 0.20
C TYR A 251 4.87 0.04 -1.16
N ALA A 252 6.10 0.03 -1.65
CA ALA A 252 6.44 0.54 -2.97
C ALA A 252 5.60 -0.12 -4.09
N LYS A 253 5.31 -1.42 -3.99
CA LYS A 253 4.42 -2.12 -4.93
C LYS A 253 2.97 -1.67 -4.79
N ARG A 254 2.48 -1.49 -3.55
CA ARG A 254 1.11 -1.00 -3.31
C ARG A 254 0.91 0.42 -3.83
N LEU A 255 1.89 1.30 -3.62
CA LEU A 255 1.83 2.67 -4.10
C LEU A 255 1.64 2.75 -5.62
N ARG A 256 2.36 1.88 -6.38
CA ARG A 256 2.15 1.73 -7.83
C ARG A 256 0.73 1.26 -8.18
N THR A 257 0.19 0.33 -7.40
CA THR A 257 -1.18 -0.17 -7.60
C THR A 257 -2.21 0.93 -7.34
N TYR A 258 -2.08 1.69 -6.26
CA TYR A 258 -2.97 2.83 -5.97
C TYR A 258 -2.98 3.84 -7.10
N ARG A 259 -1.81 4.23 -7.61
CA ARG A 259 -1.70 5.12 -8.77
C ARG A 259 -2.38 4.56 -10.01
N LYS A 260 -2.10 3.30 -10.35
CA LYS A 260 -2.66 2.62 -11.54
C LYS A 260 -4.18 2.48 -11.47
N THR A 261 -4.73 2.28 -10.28
CA THR A 261 -6.16 2.11 -10.03
C THR A 261 -6.90 3.42 -9.71
N GLY A 262 -6.19 4.57 -9.78
CA GLY A 262 -6.79 5.89 -9.65
C GLY A 262 -7.18 6.29 -8.22
N PHE A 263 -6.53 5.70 -7.21
CA PHE A 263 -6.71 6.14 -5.84
C PHE A 263 -6.14 7.53 -5.62
N SER A 264 -6.91 8.37 -4.93
CA SER A 264 -6.46 9.64 -4.38
C SER A 264 -6.04 9.46 -2.91
N ILE A 265 -5.11 10.29 -2.44
CA ILE A 265 -4.73 10.26 -1.03
C ILE A 265 -5.80 10.99 -0.22
N TRP A 266 -6.32 10.31 0.80
CA TRP A 266 -7.24 10.92 1.75
C TRP A 266 -6.48 11.65 2.84
N THR A 267 -6.86 12.92 3.08
CA THR A 267 -6.41 13.71 4.23
C THR A 267 -7.62 14.34 4.90
N GLN A 268 -7.61 14.38 6.22
CA GLN A 268 -8.72 14.97 6.99
C GLN A 268 -8.86 16.48 6.79
N GLU A 269 -7.84 17.15 6.32
CA GLU A 269 -7.83 18.59 6.06
C GLU A 269 -8.42 18.88 4.68
N LEU A 270 -9.74 18.92 4.60
CA LEU A 270 -10.48 19.43 3.45
C LEU A 270 -10.41 20.96 3.42
N GLN A 271 -9.39 21.52 2.80
CA GLN A 271 -9.45 22.87 2.27
C GLN A 271 -9.47 22.82 0.72
N PRO A 272 -10.54 23.29 0.08
CA PRO A 272 -10.71 23.07 -1.35
C PRO A 272 -10.07 24.17 -2.17
N LYS A 273 -8.80 24.22 -2.42
CA LYS A 273 -8.28 24.95 -3.60
C LYS A 273 -6.78 24.91 -3.88
N GLN A 274 -5.91 24.39 -2.99
CA GLN A 274 -4.46 24.41 -3.27
C GLN A 274 -3.65 23.16 -2.87
N ILE A 275 -4.27 22.10 -2.39
CA ILE A 275 -3.56 20.93 -1.87
C ILE A 275 -3.48 19.87 -2.97
N ILE A 276 -2.34 19.73 -3.61
CA ILE A 276 -2.09 18.61 -4.51
C ILE A 276 -1.51 17.46 -3.68
N ASN A 277 -2.40 16.58 -3.20
CA ASN A 277 -2.00 15.26 -2.75
C ASN A 277 -2.02 14.36 -3.97
N ALA A 278 -0.87 13.82 -4.35
CA ALA A 278 -0.77 13.05 -5.58
C ALA A 278 0.36 12.02 -5.49
N ILE A 279 0.31 11.06 -6.40
CA ILE A 279 1.37 10.08 -6.60
C ILE A 279 2.13 10.47 -7.86
N PHE A 280 3.42 10.70 -7.71
CA PHE A 280 4.34 11.11 -8.76
C PHE A 280 5.25 9.94 -9.16
N ASP A 281 5.79 9.98 -10.37
CA ASP A 281 6.85 9.10 -10.86
C ASP A 281 8.15 9.86 -11.11
N SER A 282 9.18 9.14 -11.53
CA SER A 282 10.50 9.69 -11.82
C SER A 282 10.52 10.76 -12.93
N VAL A 283 9.45 10.86 -13.72
CA VAL A 283 9.35 11.80 -14.85
C VAL A 283 8.71 13.12 -14.42
N ASN A 284 7.71 13.10 -13.54
CA ASN A 284 6.85 14.25 -13.27
C ASN A 284 6.94 14.84 -11.86
N TYR A 285 7.78 14.29 -10.95
CA TYR A 285 7.89 14.79 -9.58
C TYR A 285 8.71 16.08 -9.46
N THR A 286 9.70 16.26 -10.31
CA THR A 286 10.80 17.25 -10.14
C THR A 286 10.27 18.67 -10.00
N GLU A 287 9.37 19.09 -10.90
CA GLU A 287 8.84 20.47 -10.89
C GLU A 287 8.12 20.80 -9.58
N LYS A 288 7.25 19.89 -9.13
CA LYS A 288 6.48 20.10 -7.89
C LYS A 288 7.33 19.98 -6.64
N PHE A 289 8.29 19.08 -6.63
CA PHE A 289 9.22 18.90 -5.51
C PHE A 289 10.13 20.15 -5.35
N GLU A 290 10.66 20.68 -6.45
CA GLU A 290 11.46 21.89 -6.44
C GLU A 290 10.64 23.11 -6.04
N GLN A 291 9.38 23.20 -6.47
CA GLN A 291 8.47 24.25 -6.04
C GLN A 291 8.27 24.22 -4.53
N ASP A 292 7.99 23.04 -3.95
CA ASP A 292 7.80 22.91 -2.50
C ASP A 292 9.06 23.31 -1.72
N ILE A 293 10.27 22.99 -2.23
CA ILE A 293 11.53 23.45 -1.63
C ILE A 293 11.68 24.98 -1.71
N VAL A 294 11.40 25.57 -2.87
CA VAL A 294 11.52 27.02 -3.09
C VAL A 294 10.49 27.81 -2.26
N GLU A 295 9.34 27.24 -1.98
CA GLU A 295 8.27 27.82 -1.18
C GLU A 295 8.46 27.59 0.34
N SER A 296 9.45 26.79 0.76
CA SER A 296 9.66 26.48 2.18
C SER A 296 9.94 27.71 3.04
N GLU A 297 9.36 27.77 4.24
CA GLU A 297 9.48 28.91 5.15
C GLU A 297 10.21 28.59 6.46
N LYS A 298 10.18 27.33 6.92
CA LYS A 298 10.74 26.94 8.24
C LYS A 298 11.86 25.94 8.14
N MET A 299 11.59 24.81 7.48
CA MET A 299 12.55 23.70 7.45
C MET A 299 12.38 22.81 6.23
N VAL A 300 13.48 22.17 5.85
CA VAL A 300 13.53 21.09 4.85
C VAL A 300 14.35 19.94 5.42
N VAL A 301 13.76 18.77 5.57
CA VAL A 301 14.45 17.53 5.95
C VAL A 301 14.32 16.54 4.81
N ILE A 302 15.43 16.02 4.32
CA ILE A 302 15.47 15.04 3.23
C ILE A 302 16.25 13.82 3.70
N SER A 303 15.65 12.63 3.58
CA SER A 303 16.33 11.34 3.70
C SER A 303 16.58 10.77 2.31
N SER A 304 17.85 10.53 2.00
CA SER A 304 18.31 10.07 0.69
C SER A 304 19.49 9.13 0.91
N PRO A 305 19.28 7.80 0.81
CA PRO A 305 20.33 6.80 1.04
C PRO A 305 21.60 7.01 0.20
N ASP A 306 21.43 7.38 -1.05
CA ASP A 306 22.50 7.71 -2.00
C ASP A 306 22.40 9.18 -2.40
N ILE A 307 23.55 9.83 -2.64
CA ILE A 307 23.64 11.22 -3.08
C ILE A 307 24.49 11.33 -4.33
N ARG A 308 24.09 12.21 -5.26
CA ARG A 308 24.78 12.45 -6.53
C ARG A 308 25.12 13.91 -6.73
N GLN A 309 26.25 14.17 -7.36
CA GLN A 309 26.75 15.52 -7.64
C GLN A 309 25.70 16.40 -8.32
N ASP A 310 25.12 15.93 -9.42
CA ASP A 310 24.15 16.68 -10.22
C ASP A 310 22.89 17.06 -9.42
N LYS A 311 22.44 16.16 -8.52
CA LYS A 311 21.28 16.38 -7.65
C LYS A 311 21.60 17.34 -6.49
N ILE A 312 22.77 17.19 -5.89
CA ILE A 312 23.23 18.08 -4.82
C ILE A 312 23.47 19.49 -5.36
N ASP A 313 24.15 19.66 -6.48
CA ASP A 313 24.38 20.98 -7.06
C ASP A 313 23.05 21.71 -7.33
N ARG A 314 22.06 21.00 -7.88
CA ARG A 314 20.74 21.56 -8.12
C ARG A 314 20.02 21.91 -6.81
N PHE A 315 20.06 21.03 -5.82
CA PHE A 315 19.47 21.26 -4.51
C PHE A 315 20.07 22.48 -3.81
N LEU A 316 21.39 22.63 -3.84
CA LEU A 316 22.08 23.77 -3.25
C LEU A 316 21.66 25.11 -3.89
N LEU A 317 21.43 25.12 -5.21
CA LEU A 317 20.93 26.33 -5.90
C LEU A 317 19.51 26.70 -5.44
N LEU A 318 18.63 25.71 -5.22
CA LEU A 318 17.25 25.93 -4.76
C LEU A 318 17.19 26.42 -3.31
N ILE A 319 18.00 25.82 -2.43
CA ILE A 319 17.90 26.07 -0.99
C ILE A 319 18.64 27.34 -0.54
N LYS A 320 19.62 27.83 -1.32
CA LYS A 320 20.47 28.98 -0.95
C LYS A 320 19.66 30.19 -0.48
N LYS A 321 18.67 30.61 -1.27
CA LYS A 321 17.81 31.75 -0.91
C LYS A 321 16.93 31.48 0.32
N ARG A 322 16.61 30.23 0.58
CA ARG A 322 15.79 29.83 1.73
C ARG A 322 16.63 29.86 3.01
N GLN A 323 17.87 29.43 2.95
CA GLN A 323 18.80 29.54 4.09
C GLN A 323 19.08 31.01 4.47
N GLU A 324 19.17 31.91 3.49
CA GLU A 324 19.33 33.36 3.73
C GLU A 324 18.16 33.97 4.54
N VAL A 325 16.95 33.40 4.42
CA VAL A 325 15.76 33.83 5.19
C VAL A 325 15.52 32.96 6.44
N GLY A 326 16.45 32.05 6.78
CA GLY A 326 16.44 31.31 8.02
C GLY A 326 15.85 29.89 7.97
N VAL A 327 15.57 29.35 6.78
CA VAL A 327 15.10 27.97 6.64
C VAL A 327 16.19 26.99 7.07
N LYS A 328 15.86 26.09 8.00
CA LYS A 328 16.77 25.04 8.47
C LYS A 328 16.73 23.84 7.54
N VAL A 329 17.91 23.39 7.12
CA VAL A 329 18.04 22.27 6.18
C VAL A 329 18.78 21.11 6.82
N THR A 330 18.19 19.92 6.77
CA THR A 330 18.80 18.67 7.25
C THR A 330 18.75 17.61 6.15
N VAL A 331 19.87 16.96 5.90
CA VAL A 331 19.99 15.84 4.98
C VAL A 331 20.44 14.60 5.75
N ILE A 332 19.72 13.50 5.62
CA ILE A 332 20.05 12.19 6.20
C ILE A 332 20.52 11.31 5.04
N THR A 333 21.73 10.75 5.15
CA THR A 333 22.31 9.90 4.09
C THR A 333 23.15 8.78 4.68
N THR A 334 23.50 7.78 3.87
CA THR A 334 24.37 6.68 4.28
C THR A 334 25.79 7.19 4.56
N HIS A 335 26.44 6.63 5.60
CA HIS A 335 27.82 6.97 5.90
C HIS A 335 28.73 6.53 4.74
N PRO A 336 29.68 7.37 4.31
CA PRO A 336 30.53 7.07 3.15
C PRO A 336 31.31 5.74 3.24
N GLU A 337 31.70 5.31 4.46
CA GLU A 337 32.40 4.04 4.69
C GLU A 337 31.51 2.82 4.43
N ASP A 338 30.18 2.96 4.50
CA ASP A 338 29.21 1.89 4.29
C ASP A 338 28.77 1.80 2.81
N ILE A 339 29.24 2.72 1.95
CA ILE A 339 28.93 2.72 0.53
C ILE A 339 29.86 1.78 -0.20
N THR A 340 29.31 0.67 -0.71
CA THR A 340 30.05 -0.31 -1.51
C THR A 340 30.43 0.25 -2.88
N TYR A 341 31.70 0.04 -3.31
CA TYR A 341 32.26 0.37 -4.63
C TYR A 341 32.63 1.82 -4.95
N GLY A 342 33.84 2.27 -4.54
CA GLY A 342 34.63 3.32 -5.23
C GLY A 342 34.06 4.74 -5.26
N LYS A 343 32.98 5.02 -4.54
CA LYS A 343 32.30 6.32 -4.49
C LYS A 343 32.44 7.03 -3.14
N SER A 344 33.15 6.46 -2.21
CA SER A 344 33.31 6.98 -0.85
C SER A 344 33.88 8.42 -0.86
N ASP A 345 34.94 8.66 -1.64
CA ASP A 345 35.58 9.97 -1.70
C ASP A 345 34.64 11.07 -2.23
N VAL A 346 33.88 10.76 -3.30
CA VAL A 346 32.88 11.69 -3.84
C VAL A 346 31.79 11.98 -2.82
N CYS A 347 31.33 10.96 -2.10
CA CYS A 347 30.33 11.13 -1.07
C CYS A 347 30.85 12.01 0.08
N TYR A 348 32.08 11.83 0.52
CA TYR A 348 32.73 12.71 1.51
C TYR A 348 32.78 14.16 1.05
N GLU A 349 33.16 14.41 -0.22
CA GLU A 349 33.20 15.76 -0.78
C GLU A 349 31.82 16.42 -0.83
N LEU A 350 30.78 15.65 -1.23
CA LEU A 350 29.41 16.15 -1.28
C LEU A 350 28.86 16.48 0.13
N ILE A 351 29.09 15.62 1.10
CA ILE A 351 28.71 15.86 2.51
C ILE A 351 29.41 17.12 3.02
N ARG A 352 30.72 17.24 2.79
CA ARG A 352 31.50 18.41 3.20
C ARG A 352 30.98 19.68 2.55
N THR A 353 30.64 19.61 1.25
CA THR A 353 30.09 20.76 0.50
C THR A 353 28.77 21.22 1.13
N MET A 354 27.86 20.30 1.42
CA MET A 354 26.60 20.60 2.10
C MET A 354 26.82 21.24 3.48
N GLN A 355 27.73 20.69 4.29
CA GLN A 355 28.08 21.22 5.60
C GLN A 355 28.67 22.64 5.54
N LEU A 356 29.52 22.92 4.56
CA LEU A 356 30.13 24.23 4.37
C LEU A 356 29.10 25.33 4.03
N VAL A 357 27.99 24.98 3.41
CA VAL A 357 26.90 25.92 3.13
C VAL A 357 25.82 25.93 4.24
N GLY A 358 26.10 25.30 5.40
CA GLY A 358 25.22 25.36 6.57
C GLY A 358 24.11 24.33 6.61
N ILE A 359 24.16 23.29 5.80
CA ILE A 359 23.23 22.15 5.85
C ILE A 359 23.67 21.21 6.97
N ASN A 360 22.73 20.83 7.83
CA ASN A 360 22.95 19.78 8.84
C ASN A 360 22.91 18.40 8.14
N VAL A 361 24.05 17.72 8.05
CA VAL A 361 24.13 16.39 7.45
C VAL A 361 24.27 15.33 8.53
N ILE A 362 23.30 14.40 8.58
CA ILE A 362 23.28 13.25 9.49
C ILE A 362 23.63 12.02 8.66
N THR A 363 24.71 11.34 9.02
CA THR A 363 25.09 10.09 8.38
C THR A 363 24.73 8.88 9.24
N ARG A 364 24.28 7.79 8.63
CA ARG A 364 23.89 6.54 9.29
C ARG A 364 24.42 5.33 8.55
N THR A 365 24.64 4.23 9.24
CA THR A 365 25.15 2.98 8.69
C THR A 365 24.20 2.33 7.67
N GLU A 366 22.91 2.42 7.91
CA GLU A 366 21.86 1.91 7.02
C GLU A 366 20.76 2.97 6.88
N VAL A 367 20.75 3.70 5.78
CA VAL A 367 19.63 4.55 5.40
C VAL A 367 18.89 3.83 4.27
N GLU A 368 17.70 3.36 4.52
CA GLU A 368 16.87 2.69 3.50
C GLU A 368 15.72 3.59 3.01
N GLU A 369 15.40 4.67 3.73
CA GLU A 369 14.20 5.45 3.52
C GLU A 369 14.43 6.66 2.64
N CYS A 370 13.54 6.85 1.66
CA CYS A 370 13.50 8.00 0.79
C CYS A 370 12.28 8.85 1.14
N PHE A 371 12.50 9.99 1.78
CA PHE A 371 11.44 10.96 2.07
C PHE A 371 11.95 12.40 2.10
N ALA A 372 11.04 13.35 2.02
CA ALA A 372 11.29 14.71 2.42
C ALA A 372 10.12 15.25 3.26
N VAL A 373 10.43 16.05 4.26
CA VAL A 373 9.45 16.82 5.04
C VAL A 373 9.79 18.29 4.90
N ILE A 374 8.80 19.10 4.51
CA ILE A 374 8.93 20.52 4.29
C ILE A 374 7.92 21.26 5.17
N ASP A 375 8.40 22.18 5.98
CA ASP A 375 7.64 23.06 6.87
C ASP A 375 6.71 22.34 7.87
N ASP A 376 7.09 21.14 8.33
CA ASP A 376 6.30 20.29 9.24
C ASP A 376 4.89 19.94 8.69
N GLU A 377 4.68 20.08 7.39
CA GLU A 377 3.36 19.97 6.78
C GLU A 377 3.35 19.17 5.49
N ILE A 378 4.33 19.34 4.60
CA ILE A 378 4.41 18.66 3.32
C ILE A 378 5.33 17.45 3.45
N VAL A 379 4.82 16.29 3.12
CA VAL A 379 5.58 15.02 3.12
C VAL A 379 5.67 14.48 1.72
N TRP A 380 6.88 14.20 1.28
CA TRP A 380 7.20 13.37 0.12
C TRP A 380 7.74 12.05 0.63
N HIS A 381 7.11 10.95 0.28
CA HIS A 381 7.53 9.63 0.74
C HIS A 381 7.33 8.57 -0.33
N GLY A 382 8.29 7.69 -0.47
CA GLY A 382 8.22 6.57 -1.42
C GLY A 382 9.55 5.90 -1.59
N TRP A 383 9.76 5.26 -2.73
CA TRP A 383 11.00 4.51 -3.01
C TRP A 383 12.00 5.31 -3.87
N MET A 384 11.67 6.51 -4.23
CA MET A 384 12.52 7.35 -5.08
C MET A 384 13.58 8.07 -4.25
N ASN A 385 14.82 7.86 -4.60
CA ASN A 385 15.94 8.58 -3.99
C ASN A 385 15.99 10.03 -4.51
N LEU A 386 15.64 10.97 -3.64
CA LEU A 386 15.44 12.38 -4.01
C LEU A 386 16.73 13.11 -4.40
N LEU A 387 17.85 12.80 -3.72
CA LEU A 387 19.17 13.40 -3.97
C LEU A 387 20.15 12.41 -4.64
N GLY A 388 19.71 11.22 -4.98
CA GLY A 388 20.48 10.17 -5.60
C GLY A 388 19.93 9.69 -6.93
N LYS A 389 20.18 8.42 -7.25
CA LYS A 389 19.67 7.79 -8.47
C LYS A 389 18.23 7.37 -8.26
N ALA A 390 17.32 7.82 -9.12
CA ALA A 390 15.95 7.33 -9.21
C ALA A 390 15.84 6.29 -10.34
N ASP A 391 15.10 5.22 -10.09
CA ASP A 391 14.80 4.23 -11.12
C ASP A 391 13.46 4.56 -11.82
N VAL A 392 13.32 4.10 -13.07
CA VAL A 392 12.12 4.38 -13.92
C VAL A 392 10.81 3.92 -13.26
N TRP A 393 10.90 2.97 -12.33
CA TRP A 393 9.74 2.38 -11.65
C TRP A 393 9.45 2.99 -10.28
N ASP A 394 10.25 3.96 -9.85
CA ASP A 394 10.08 4.60 -8.56
C ASP A 394 8.90 5.56 -8.55
N ASN A 395 8.19 5.58 -7.43
CA ASN A 395 7.07 6.48 -7.20
C ASN A 395 7.23 7.18 -5.86
N LEU A 396 6.72 8.42 -5.81
CA LEU A 396 6.63 9.23 -4.61
C LEU A 396 5.18 9.62 -4.35
N MET A 397 4.78 9.53 -3.12
CA MET A 397 3.56 10.15 -2.62
C MET A 397 3.90 11.56 -2.10
N ARG A 398 3.14 12.56 -2.50
CA ARG A 398 3.13 13.88 -1.88
C ARG A 398 1.83 14.08 -1.10
N ILE A 399 1.95 14.45 0.15
CA ILE A 399 0.81 14.68 1.04
C ILE A 399 1.08 15.95 1.86
N ARG A 400 0.06 16.76 2.07
CA ARG A 400 0.09 17.88 3.01
C ARG A 400 -0.70 17.49 4.25
N ASN A 401 0.03 17.13 5.31
CA ASN A 401 -0.54 16.68 6.58
C ASN A 401 0.51 16.83 7.69
N SER A 402 0.27 17.72 8.64
CA SER A 402 1.18 18.02 9.73
C SER A 402 1.36 16.85 10.71
N GLN A 403 0.32 16.06 10.93
CA GLN A 403 0.43 14.89 11.80
C GLN A 403 1.37 13.83 11.20
N VAL A 404 1.22 13.53 9.90
CA VAL A 404 2.10 12.58 9.19
C VAL A 404 3.54 13.11 9.14
N ALA A 405 3.71 14.43 8.92
CA ALA A 405 5.02 15.05 8.95
C ALA A 405 5.71 14.89 10.32
N THR A 406 4.98 15.16 11.40
CA THR A 406 5.48 14.98 12.77
C THR A 406 5.83 13.53 13.06
N GLU A 407 4.95 12.58 12.77
CA GLU A 407 5.18 11.15 12.96
C GLU A 407 6.45 10.69 12.23
N LEU A 408 6.65 11.11 10.97
CA LEU A 408 7.82 10.74 10.18
C LEU A 408 9.11 11.38 10.73
N LEU A 409 9.06 12.65 11.13
CA LEU A 409 10.23 13.34 11.74
C LEU A 409 10.63 12.73 13.09
N GLU A 410 9.67 12.39 13.95
CA GLU A 410 9.95 11.72 15.22
C GLU A 410 10.64 10.37 15.01
N ILE A 411 10.21 9.60 14.03
CA ILE A 411 10.84 8.34 13.65
C ILE A 411 12.26 8.60 13.12
N ALA A 412 12.39 9.52 12.19
CA ALA A 412 13.66 9.78 11.52
C ALA A 412 14.72 10.46 12.39
N LEU A 413 14.31 11.35 13.30
CA LEU A 413 15.22 12.10 14.15
C LEU A 413 15.26 11.59 15.60
N GLY A 414 14.16 11.05 16.13
CA GLY A 414 14.02 10.56 17.51
C GLY A 414 14.82 9.29 17.81
N CYS A 415 15.02 8.40 16.85
CA CYS A 415 15.88 7.21 17.03
C CYS A 415 17.36 7.53 17.31
N SER A 416 17.79 8.80 17.13
CA SER A 416 19.16 9.24 17.43
C SER A 416 19.42 9.51 18.91
N GLU A 417 18.39 9.81 19.71
CA GLU A 417 18.54 10.10 21.15
C GLU A 417 18.51 8.85 22.03
N GLU A 418 17.74 7.84 21.66
CA GLU A 418 17.68 6.58 22.44
C GLU A 418 18.92 5.70 22.24
N ARG A 419 19.54 5.72 21.06
CA ARG A 419 20.82 5.00 20.82
C ARG A 419 22.02 5.63 21.54
N ARG A 420 22.03 6.95 21.74
CA ARG A 420 23.10 7.63 22.54
C ARG A 420 23.00 7.38 24.04
N LYS A 421 21.88 6.84 24.51
CA LYS A 421 21.71 6.50 25.96
C LYS A 421 21.96 5.02 26.26
N SER A 422 22.14 4.18 25.18
CA SER A 422 22.41 2.74 25.29
C SER A 422 23.84 2.35 24.91
N GLU A 423 24.69 3.27 24.49
CA GLU A 423 26.16 3.20 24.41
C GLU A 423 26.79 3.92 25.58
#